data_d6a82260219a1a139f9ab4fa9fee27b1
#
_entry.id   d6a82260219a1a139f9ab4fa9fee27b1
#
_cell.length_a   1.000
_cell.length_b   1.000
_cell.length_c   1.000
_cell.angle_alpha   90.00
_cell.angle_beta   90.00
_cell.angle_gamma   90.00
#
_symmetry.space_group_name_H-M   'P 1'
#
loop_
_entity.id
_entity.type
_entity.pdbx_description
1 polymer ?
#
loop_
_entity_poly.entity_id
_entity_poly.type
_entity_poly.pdbx_seq_one_letter_code
_entity_poly.pdbx_strand_id
1 'polypeptide(L)'
;MISLEHVEKRYPGTASAAVGDLTLEIDEGETVALVGPSGCGKTTTLKMINRLIEPTGGRIVLDGTNVLDQDPVQLRRGIGYVIQHTGLLPHRTIRQNIATVPHLVGWDDERVDARVDELLEIFDLDRELLDRYPAELSGGQRQRVGVARALAVDPPVMLMDEPFAAVDPIVRGRLQDQFLEIQERLRKTIVFVTHDVDEAIKLSDRMAILNVGGVLEQFAPPETVLREPANDFVREFVGAERGLKRLALIKVDDIQVDPGPVVAPGAGADEARRAIDAAGFGWVSVVDEGELLGWVDHQALQGCVMAGQATPRRFSAYVTGRDSLRQALDSIVTSRTAVAVVVTEGQHYRGVLTL
;
A
#
# COMPACT_ATOMS: atom_id res chain seq x y z
N MET A 1 -21.27 -5.50 3.21
CA MET A 1 -20.54 -6.00 4.39
C MET A 1 -20.64 -5.06 5.58
N ILE A 2 -20.21 -3.78 5.47
CA ILE A 2 -20.37 -2.77 6.54
C ILE A 2 -21.20 -1.62 5.99
N SER A 3 -22.31 -1.24 6.69
CA SER A 3 -23.11 -0.08 6.35
C SER A 3 -23.21 0.86 7.55
N LEU A 4 -22.87 2.12 7.34
CA LEU A 4 -23.10 3.22 8.25
C LEU A 4 -24.28 4.04 7.69
N GLU A 5 -25.36 4.17 8.45
CA GLU A 5 -26.57 4.83 8.01
C GLU A 5 -26.91 5.99 8.94
N HIS A 6 -26.69 7.23 8.46
CA HIS A 6 -26.92 8.46 9.22
C HIS A 6 -26.27 8.46 10.61
N VAL A 7 -25.01 7.93 10.68
CA VAL A 7 -24.34 7.73 11.96
C VAL A 7 -23.91 9.06 12.56
N GLU A 8 -24.33 9.29 13.81
CA GLU A 8 -23.96 10.47 14.58
C GLU A 8 -23.20 10.11 15.86
N LYS A 9 -22.27 11.00 16.24
CA LYS A 9 -21.63 10.95 17.54
C LYS A 9 -21.44 12.35 18.11
N ARG A 10 -22.12 12.60 19.24
CA ARG A 10 -21.91 13.78 20.08
C ARG A 10 -21.39 13.36 21.44
N TYR A 11 -20.32 14.00 21.88
CA TYR A 11 -19.83 13.79 23.23
C TYR A 11 -20.49 14.76 24.19
N PRO A 12 -20.78 14.37 25.45
CA PRO A 12 -21.31 15.28 26.45
C PRO A 12 -20.44 16.53 26.61
N GLY A 13 -21.08 17.73 26.62
CA GLY A 13 -20.38 18.98 26.80
C GLY A 13 -19.70 19.58 25.56
N THR A 14 -19.81 18.95 24.38
CA THR A 14 -19.31 19.53 23.14
C THR A 14 -20.38 20.26 22.35
N ALA A 15 -20.04 21.42 21.77
CA ALA A 15 -20.96 22.21 20.95
C ALA A 15 -21.22 21.56 19.60
N SER A 16 -20.23 20.87 19.02
CA SER A 16 -20.29 20.22 17.71
C SER A 16 -20.26 18.70 17.84
N ALA A 17 -20.85 18.02 16.86
CA ALA A 17 -20.72 16.58 16.74
C ALA A 17 -19.29 16.20 16.33
N ALA A 18 -18.79 15.12 16.88
CA ALA A 18 -17.54 14.52 16.41
C ALA A 18 -17.74 13.80 15.07
N VAL A 19 -18.96 13.25 14.85
CA VAL A 19 -19.47 12.71 13.58
C VAL A 19 -20.92 13.19 13.47
N GLY A 20 -21.27 13.91 12.41
CA GLY A 20 -22.55 14.60 12.30
C GLY A 20 -23.65 13.86 11.58
N ASP A 21 -23.37 13.25 10.46
CA ASP A 21 -24.32 12.47 9.64
C ASP A 21 -23.52 11.68 8.61
N LEU A 22 -22.94 10.56 9.04
CA LEU A 22 -22.09 9.76 8.17
C LEU A 22 -22.88 8.60 7.60
N THR A 23 -22.99 8.57 6.26
CA THR A 23 -23.54 7.44 5.51
C THR A 23 -22.46 6.90 4.59
N LEU A 24 -22.16 5.60 4.70
CA LEU A 24 -21.07 4.94 4.00
C LEU A 24 -21.35 3.44 3.85
N GLU A 25 -21.15 2.89 2.67
CA GLU A 25 -21.26 1.46 2.41
C GLU A 25 -19.92 0.89 1.97
N ILE A 26 -19.49 -0.19 2.60
CA ILE A 26 -18.24 -0.90 2.34
C ILE A 26 -18.56 -2.34 1.97
N ASP A 27 -18.10 -2.73 0.79
CA ASP A 27 -18.34 -4.06 0.26
C ASP A 27 -17.43 -5.13 0.90
N GLU A 28 -17.81 -6.39 0.72
CA GLU A 28 -16.98 -7.51 1.18
C GLU A 28 -15.66 -7.57 0.41
N GLY A 29 -14.57 -7.76 1.12
CA GLY A 29 -13.22 -7.82 0.54
C GLY A 29 -12.63 -6.46 0.17
N GLU A 30 -13.36 -5.36 0.38
CA GLU A 30 -12.93 -4.01 0.06
C GLU A 30 -12.01 -3.43 1.15
N THR A 31 -10.97 -2.71 0.73
CA THR A 31 -10.12 -1.91 1.60
C THR A 31 -10.50 -0.44 1.50
N VAL A 32 -11.01 0.14 2.57
CA VAL A 32 -11.42 1.55 2.64
C VAL A 32 -10.54 2.35 3.57
N ALA A 33 -10.00 3.46 3.07
CA ALA A 33 -9.27 4.44 3.86
C ALA A 33 -10.20 5.55 4.36
N LEU A 34 -10.24 5.78 5.66
CA LEU A 34 -10.83 7.00 6.24
C LEU A 34 -9.72 8.05 6.40
N VAL A 35 -9.82 9.14 5.64
CA VAL A 35 -8.83 10.21 5.63
C VAL A 35 -9.46 11.56 5.91
N GLY A 36 -8.65 12.53 6.34
CA GLY A 36 -9.13 13.88 6.67
C GLY A 36 -8.27 14.55 7.73
N PRO A 37 -8.50 15.83 8.02
CA PRO A 37 -7.74 16.59 9.01
C PRO A 37 -7.88 15.99 10.42
N SER A 38 -6.98 16.41 11.32
CA SER A 38 -7.06 16.00 12.73
C SER A 38 -8.39 16.44 13.33
N GLY A 39 -9.02 15.53 14.10
CA GLY A 39 -10.30 15.81 14.77
C GLY A 39 -11.55 15.68 13.88
N CYS A 40 -11.44 15.28 12.61
CA CYS A 40 -12.61 15.10 11.74
C CYS A 40 -13.47 13.85 12.03
N GLY A 41 -13.14 13.04 13.04
CA GLY A 41 -13.98 11.91 13.45
C GLY A 41 -13.55 10.52 12.97
N LYS A 42 -12.45 10.35 12.24
CA LYS A 42 -11.96 9.05 11.70
C LYS A 42 -11.87 7.94 12.75
N THR A 43 -11.04 8.14 13.77
CA THR A 43 -10.87 7.18 14.88
C THR A 43 -12.18 6.99 15.67
N THR A 44 -13.02 8.02 15.78
CA THR A 44 -14.35 7.91 16.38
C THR A 44 -15.23 6.97 15.57
N THR A 45 -15.26 7.13 14.25
CA THR A 45 -16.00 6.23 13.34
C THR A 45 -15.51 4.79 13.46
N LEU A 46 -14.19 4.57 13.42
CA LEU A 46 -13.61 3.23 13.58
C LEU A 46 -14.00 2.58 14.90
N LYS A 47 -13.97 3.36 16.01
CA LYS A 47 -14.38 2.88 17.33
C LYS A 47 -15.88 2.61 17.45
N MET A 48 -16.72 3.29 16.67
CA MET A 48 -18.15 3.00 16.63
C MET A 48 -18.44 1.69 15.88
N ILE A 49 -17.75 1.41 14.77
CA ILE A 49 -17.88 0.12 14.06
C ILE A 49 -17.54 -1.06 15.00
N ASN A 50 -16.50 -0.93 15.80
CA ASN A 50 -16.09 -1.94 16.79
C ASN A 50 -16.86 -1.85 18.12
N ARG A 51 -17.89 -0.98 18.19
CA ARG A 51 -18.67 -0.73 19.41
C ARG A 51 -17.80 -0.52 20.67
N LEU A 52 -16.62 0.08 20.51
CA LEU A 52 -15.84 0.61 21.64
C LEU A 52 -16.45 1.88 22.20
N ILE A 53 -17.15 2.62 21.35
CA ILE A 53 -18.05 3.71 21.70
C ILE A 53 -19.36 3.50 20.94
N GLU A 54 -20.49 3.90 21.53
CA GLU A 54 -21.78 3.79 20.89
C GLU A 54 -22.11 5.08 20.11
N PRO A 55 -22.71 4.98 18.91
CA PRO A 55 -23.25 6.14 18.21
C PRO A 55 -24.36 6.81 19.05
N THR A 56 -24.58 8.10 18.84
CA THR A 56 -25.69 8.84 19.47
C THR A 56 -26.92 8.92 18.57
N GLY A 57 -26.78 8.58 17.28
CA GLY A 57 -27.84 8.52 16.28
C GLY A 57 -27.41 7.63 15.11
N GLY A 58 -28.36 7.27 14.25
CA GLY A 58 -28.15 6.39 13.14
C GLY A 58 -27.93 4.93 13.53
N ARG A 59 -27.46 4.11 12.58
CA ARG A 59 -27.14 2.70 12.83
C ARG A 59 -25.91 2.25 12.06
N ILE A 60 -25.21 1.26 12.60
CA ILE A 60 -24.07 0.60 11.95
C ILE A 60 -24.44 -0.87 11.82
N VAL A 61 -24.42 -1.36 10.59
CA VAL A 61 -24.75 -2.75 10.25
C VAL A 61 -23.47 -3.46 9.83
N LEU A 62 -23.21 -4.61 10.42
CA LEU A 62 -22.11 -5.50 10.08
C LEU A 62 -22.71 -6.87 9.74
N ASP A 63 -22.49 -7.36 8.52
CA ASP A 63 -23.09 -8.61 8.02
C ASP A 63 -24.59 -8.69 8.21
N GLY A 64 -25.30 -7.62 7.87
CA GLY A 64 -26.76 -7.54 7.99
C GLY A 64 -27.29 -7.37 9.40
N THR A 65 -26.44 -7.33 10.43
CA THR A 65 -26.86 -7.17 11.83
C THR A 65 -26.37 -5.84 12.40
N ASN A 66 -27.27 -5.09 13.04
CA ASN A 66 -26.88 -3.86 13.74
C ASN A 66 -25.91 -4.18 14.89
N VAL A 67 -24.78 -3.49 14.95
CA VAL A 67 -23.75 -3.71 15.97
C VAL A 67 -24.26 -3.48 17.39
N LEU A 68 -25.31 -2.68 17.58
CA LEU A 68 -25.92 -2.45 18.89
C LEU A 68 -26.80 -3.63 19.37
N ASP A 69 -27.27 -4.48 18.45
CA ASP A 69 -28.12 -5.64 18.76
C ASP A 69 -27.27 -6.89 19.09
N GLN A 70 -25.94 -6.83 18.88
CA GLN A 70 -25.02 -7.92 19.17
C GLN A 70 -24.42 -7.80 20.58
N ASP A 71 -24.00 -8.91 21.17
CA ASP A 71 -23.16 -8.87 22.36
C ASP A 71 -21.81 -8.20 22.06
N PRO A 72 -21.42 -7.14 22.77
CA PRO A 72 -20.21 -6.39 22.45
C PRO A 72 -18.91 -7.20 22.49
N VAL A 73 -18.88 -8.25 23.31
CA VAL A 73 -17.71 -9.12 23.45
C VAL A 73 -17.60 -10.04 22.24
N GLN A 74 -18.73 -10.62 21.82
CA GLN A 74 -18.78 -11.49 20.63
C GLN A 74 -18.46 -10.69 19.37
N LEU A 75 -19.05 -9.51 19.21
CA LEU A 75 -18.77 -8.59 18.09
C LEU A 75 -17.25 -8.34 17.97
N ARG A 76 -16.61 -7.92 19.06
CA ARG A 76 -15.17 -7.58 19.04
C ARG A 76 -14.25 -8.79 18.85
N ARG A 77 -14.67 -10.00 19.24
CA ARG A 77 -13.96 -11.24 18.95
C ARG A 77 -13.99 -11.62 17.48
N GLY A 78 -15.05 -11.20 16.75
CA GLY A 78 -15.22 -11.40 15.31
C GLY A 78 -14.56 -10.32 14.44
N ILE A 79 -13.97 -9.27 15.02
CA ILE A 79 -13.32 -8.16 14.30
C ILE A 79 -11.83 -8.14 14.64
N GLY A 80 -10.98 -8.16 13.63
CA GLY A 80 -9.55 -7.88 13.80
C GLY A 80 -9.32 -6.38 14.05
N TYR A 81 -8.68 -6.03 15.17
CA TYR A 81 -8.45 -4.62 15.49
C TYR A 81 -6.98 -4.33 15.75
N VAL A 82 -6.40 -3.50 14.87
CA VAL A 82 -5.05 -2.97 15.00
C VAL A 82 -5.14 -1.54 15.51
N ILE A 83 -4.72 -1.33 16.76
CA ILE A 83 -4.71 -0.01 17.38
C ILE A 83 -3.42 0.73 17.08
N GLN A 84 -3.46 2.05 17.14
CA GLN A 84 -2.28 2.92 17.09
C GLN A 84 -1.22 2.41 18.09
N HIS A 85 0.05 2.36 17.68
CA HIS A 85 1.16 1.78 18.46
C HIS A 85 1.08 0.26 18.74
N THR A 86 0.44 -0.52 17.85
CA THR A 86 0.35 -2.00 17.87
C THR A 86 -0.39 -2.63 19.05
N GLY A 87 -0.41 -1.99 20.21
CA GLY A 87 -1.11 -2.47 21.43
C GLY A 87 -0.73 -3.86 21.91
N LEU A 88 0.49 -4.31 21.60
CA LEU A 88 0.99 -5.59 22.11
C LEU A 88 1.08 -5.56 23.63
N LEU A 89 0.74 -6.67 24.25
CA LEU A 89 0.81 -6.86 25.70
C LEU A 89 2.27 -7.00 26.12
N PRO A 90 2.87 -6.01 26.83
CA PRO A 90 4.32 -5.95 27.05
C PRO A 90 4.85 -7.06 27.96
N HIS A 91 3.98 -7.63 28.80
CA HIS A 91 4.30 -8.73 29.74
C HIS A 91 4.04 -10.12 29.16
N ARG A 92 3.65 -10.21 27.88
CA ARG A 92 3.43 -11.47 27.17
C ARG A 92 4.44 -11.63 26.05
N THR A 93 4.87 -12.88 25.80
CA THR A 93 5.69 -13.20 24.63
C THR A 93 4.92 -12.96 23.34
N ILE A 94 5.61 -12.97 22.20
CA ILE A 94 4.99 -12.80 20.88
C ILE A 94 3.98 -13.93 20.62
N ARG A 95 4.34 -15.19 20.90
CA ARG A 95 3.39 -16.31 20.84
C ARG A 95 2.13 -16.05 21.65
N GLN A 96 2.28 -15.64 22.91
CA GLN A 96 1.15 -15.35 23.80
C GLN A 96 0.32 -14.15 23.32
N ASN A 97 0.95 -13.16 22.67
CA ASN A 97 0.24 -12.04 22.06
C ASN A 97 -0.64 -12.52 20.92
N ILE A 98 -0.11 -13.30 19.97
CA ILE A 98 -0.88 -13.83 18.83
C ILE A 98 -1.97 -14.78 19.32
N ALA A 99 -1.69 -15.66 20.25
CA ALA A 99 -2.62 -16.64 20.81
C ALA A 99 -3.73 -16.06 21.69
N THR A 100 -3.69 -14.76 22.00
CA THR A 100 -4.62 -14.14 22.95
C THR A 100 -6.09 -14.29 22.53
N VAL A 101 -6.43 -13.93 21.31
CA VAL A 101 -7.83 -14.01 20.84
C VAL A 101 -8.26 -15.44 20.54
N PRO A 102 -7.44 -16.30 19.89
CA PRO A 102 -7.75 -17.72 19.74
C PRO A 102 -8.14 -18.41 21.05
N HIS A 103 -7.37 -18.23 22.13
CA HIS A 103 -7.73 -18.80 23.45
C HIS A 103 -9.02 -18.21 24.03
N LEU A 104 -9.28 -16.89 23.81
CA LEU A 104 -10.53 -16.25 24.26
C LEU A 104 -11.78 -16.78 23.55
N VAL A 105 -11.63 -17.32 22.34
CA VAL A 105 -12.73 -17.95 21.59
C VAL A 105 -12.75 -19.47 21.75
N GLY A 106 -11.90 -20.01 22.60
CA GLY A 106 -11.92 -21.41 23.05
C GLY A 106 -11.21 -22.40 22.11
N TRP A 107 -10.24 -21.92 21.31
CA TRP A 107 -9.39 -22.83 20.53
C TRP A 107 -8.46 -23.62 21.46
N ASP A 108 -8.23 -24.89 21.13
CA ASP A 108 -7.23 -25.72 21.77
C ASP A 108 -5.81 -25.32 21.36
N ASP A 109 -4.82 -25.77 22.12
CA ASP A 109 -3.42 -25.39 21.92
C ASP A 109 -2.88 -25.88 20.57
N GLU A 110 -3.29 -27.04 20.08
CA GLU A 110 -2.83 -27.59 18.80
C GLU A 110 -3.27 -26.71 17.62
N ARG A 111 -4.55 -26.29 17.62
CA ARG A 111 -5.08 -25.36 16.62
C ARG A 111 -4.43 -23.98 16.71
N VAL A 112 -4.19 -23.49 17.93
CA VAL A 112 -3.50 -22.21 18.15
C VAL A 112 -2.09 -22.26 17.61
N ASP A 113 -1.35 -23.32 17.88
CA ASP A 113 0.03 -23.48 17.43
C ASP A 113 0.12 -23.55 15.91
N ALA A 114 -0.74 -24.35 15.27
CA ALA A 114 -0.82 -24.41 13.81
C ALA A 114 -1.12 -23.03 13.19
N ARG A 115 -2.03 -22.26 13.82
CA ARG A 115 -2.36 -20.91 13.33
C ARG A 115 -1.23 -19.90 13.54
N VAL A 116 -0.50 -19.99 14.65
CA VAL A 116 0.68 -19.17 14.90
C VAL A 116 1.75 -19.44 13.85
N ASP A 117 2.02 -20.70 13.51
CA ASP A 117 2.99 -21.08 12.47
C ASP A 117 2.58 -20.55 11.11
N GLU A 118 1.31 -20.68 10.71
CA GLU A 118 0.77 -20.11 9.47
C GLU A 118 0.94 -18.58 9.41
N LEU A 119 0.67 -17.88 10.51
CA LEU A 119 0.83 -16.42 10.57
C LEU A 119 2.29 -15.98 10.52
N LEU A 120 3.23 -16.76 11.05
CA LEU A 120 4.65 -16.48 10.89
C LEU A 120 5.07 -16.51 9.40
N GLU A 121 4.57 -17.50 8.65
CA GLU A 121 4.83 -17.60 7.20
C GLU A 121 4.18 -16.45 6.42
N ILE A 122 2.90 -16.11 6.73
CA ILE A 122 2.18 -15.01 6.06
C ILE A 122 2.90 -13.67 6.26
N PHE A 123 3.41 -13.41 7.47
CA PHE A 123 4.01 -12.12 7.84
C PHE A 123 5.55 -12.11 7.78
N ASP A 124 6.18 -13.14 7.23
CA ASP A 124 7.64 -13.28 7.15
C ASP A 124 8.32 -12.97 8.49
N LEU A 125 7.91 -13.71 9.52
CA LEU A 125 8.40 -13.58 10.88
C LEU A 125 9.19 -14.83 11.28
N ASP A 126 10.40 -14.62 11.80
CA ASP A 126 11.23 -15.71 12.29
C ASP A 126 10.59 -16.40 13.51
N ARG A 127 10.61 -17.73 13.53
CA ARG A 127 10.09 -18.53 14.65
C ARG A 127 10.77 -18.21 15.99
N GLU A 128 12.02 -17.79 15.95
CA GLU A 128 12.78 -17.38 17.14
C GLU A 128 12.18 -16.16 17.87
N LEU A 129 11.33 -15.37 17.17
CA LEU A 129 10.66 -14.22 17.77
C LEU A 129 9.56 -14.64 18.75
N LEU A 130 9.02 -15.86 18.66
CA LEU A 130 7.87 -16.30 19.44
C LEU A 130 8.08 -16.22 20.96
N ASP A 131 9.30 -16.48 21.42
CA ASP A 131 9.65 -16.47 22.84
C ASP A 131 10.11 -15.10 23.35
N ARG A 132 10.27 -14.11 22.43
CA ARG A 132 10.65 -12.74 22.77
C ARG A 132 9.46 -11.91 23.26
N TYR A 133 9.78 -10.82 23.95
CA TYR A 133 8.80 -9.82 24.38
C TYR A 133 8.75 -8.65 23.38
N PRO A 134 7.64 -7.89 23.33
CA PRO A 134 7.49 -6.78 22.40
C PRO A 134 8.62 -5.74 22.44
N ALA A 135 9.23 -5.52 23.61
CA ALA A 135 10.34 -4.56 23.76
C ALA A 135 11.62 -4.98 23.02
N GLU A 136 11.78 -6.27 22.71
CA GLU A 136 12.95 -6.83 22.04
C GLU A 136 12.84 -6.81 20.51
N LEU A 137 11.67 -6.38 19.97
CA LEU A 137 11.38 -6.34 18.54
C LEU A 137 11.67 -4.95 17.95
N SER A 138 12.03 -4.91 16.67
CA SER A 138 12.03 -3.67 15.89
C SER A 138 10.61 -3.12 15.72
N GLY A 139 10.48 -1.84 15.34
CA GLY A 139 9.17 -1.22 15.07
C GLY A 139 8.36 -1.98 14.02
N GLY A 140 9.00 -2.37 12.91
CA GLY A 140 8.36 -3.14 11.85
C GLY A 140 7.95 -4.55 12.27
N GLN A 141 8.79 -5.24 13.06
CA GLN A 141 8.43 -6.55 13.62
C GLN A 141 7.22 -6.43 14.57
N ARG A 142 7.21 -5.43 15.46
CA ARG A 142 6.05 -5.17 16.32
C ARG A 142 4.78 -4.94 15.52
N GLN A 143 4.88 -4.19 14.42
CA GLN A 143 3.73 -3.91 13.55
C GLN A 143 3.20 -5.19 12.92
N ARG A 144 4.07 -6.01 12.30
CA ARG A 144 3.68 -7.31 11.73
C ARG A 144 3.02 -8.23 12.74
N VAL A 145 3.58 -8.33 13.95
CA VAL A 145 2.98 -9.10 15.05
C VAL A 145 1.62 -8.53 15.46
N GLY A 146 1.46 -7.21 15.49
CA GLY A 146 0.18 -6.56 15.79
C GLY A 146 -0.92 -6.92 14.79
N VAL A 147 -0.58 -6.93 13.49
CA VAL A 147 -1.50 -7.35 12.42
C VAL A 147 -1.75 -8.86 12.49
N ALA A 148 -0.72 -9.69 12.69
CA ALA A 148 -0.85 -11.13 12.87
C ALA A 148 -1.80 -11.49 14.03
N ARG A 149 -1.68 -10.79 15.16
CA ARG A 149 -2.62 -10.96 16.31
C ARG A 149 -4.05 -10.60 15.93
N ALA A 150 -4.26 -9.50 15.18
CA ALA A 150 -5.59 -9.10 14.75
C ALA A 150 -6.20 -10.11 13.78
N LEU A 151 -5.38 -10.80 12.99
CA LEU A 151 -5.78 -11.81 12.01
C LEU A 151 -5.86 -13.24 12.60
N ALA A 152 -5.50 -13.42 13.88
CA ALA A 152 -5.31 -14.76 14.47
C ALA A 152 -6.55 -15.67 14.42
N VAL A 153 -7.74 -15.10 14.56
CA VAL A 153 -9.02 -15.85 14.47
C VAL A 153 -9.65 -15.82 13.07
N ASP A 154 -8.90 -15.35 12.08
CA ASP A 154 -9.34 -15.20 10.69
C ASP A 154 -10.63 -14.37 10.53
N PRO A 155 -10.69 -13.15 11.13
CA PRO A 155 -11.90 -12.34 11.10
C PRO A 155 -12.24 -11.89 9.67
N PRO A 156 -13.54 -11.77 9.32
CA PRO A 156 -13.96 -11.26 8.01
C PRO A 156 -13.67 -9.76 7.85
N VAL A 157 -13.62 -9.01 8.96
CA VAL A 157 -13.41 -7.56 8.99
C VAL A 157 -12.19 -7.22 9.83
N MET A 158 -11.37 -6.32 9.30
CA MET A 158 -10.24 -5.72 10.01
C MET A 158 -10.40 -4.21 10.11
N LEU A 159 -10.18 -3.67 11.29
CA LEU A 159 -10.17 -2.24 11.55
C LEU A 159 -8.76 -1.83 11.99
N MET A 160 -8.20 -0.77 11.39
CA MET A 160 -6.83 -0.36 11.68
C MET A 160 -6.77 1.15 11.94
N ASP A 161 -6.25 1.52 13.09
CA ASP A 161 -6.10 2.93 13.49
C ASP A 161 -4.62 3.34 13.32
N GLU A 162 -4.33 4.11 12.28
CA GLU A 162 -2.98 4.57 11.88
C GLU A 162 -1.92 3.44 11.88
N PRO A 163 -2.14 2.37 11.09
CA PRO A 163 -1.34 1.14 11.20
C PRO A 163 0.15 1.32 10.92
N PHE A 164 0.58 2.36 10.18
CA PHE A 164 1.98 2.56 9.81
C PHE A 164 2.60 3.84 10.38
N ALA A 165 1.88 4.60 11.22
CA ALA A 165 2.34 5.90 11.73
C ALA A 165 3.63 5.83 12.57
N ALA A 166 3.82 4.73 13.33
CA ALA A 166 4.95 4.56 14.24
C ALA A 166 6.17 3.86 13.59
N VAL A 167 6.18 3.72 12.26
CA VAL A 167 7.22 3.00 11.52
C VAL A 167 8.11 3.98 10.76
N ASP A 168 9.42 3.69 10.75
CA ASP A 168 10.41 4.43 9.95
C ASP A 168 10.00 4.47 8.47
N PRO A 169 10.19 5.60 7.74
CA PRO A 169 9.75 5.77 6.36
C PRO A 169 10.26 4.70 5.38
N ILE A 170 11.51 4.22 5.53
CA ILE A 170 12.08 3.19 4.64
C ILE A 170 11.40 1.84 4.88
N VAL A 171 11.20 1.49 6.15
CA VAL A 171 10.55 0.25 6.56
C VAL A 171 9.05 0.29 6.23
N ARG A 172 8.41 1.46 6.35
CA ARG A 172 6.99 1.69 6.07
C ARG A 172 6.62 1.26 4.65
N GLY A 173 7.39 1.69 3.65
CA GLY A 173 7.15 1.32 2.25
C GLY A 173 7.08 -0.20 2.04
N ARG A 174 8.04 -0.94 2.61
CA ARG A 174 8.08 -2.41 2.53
C ARG A 174 6.91 -3.08 3.25
N LEU A 175 6.53 -2.55 4.41
CA LEU A 175 5.36 -3.07 5.15
C LEU A 175 4.04 -2.84 4.41
N GLN A 176 3.91 -1.72 3.72
CA GLN A 176 2.77 -1.43 2.86
C GLN A 176 2.70 -2.37 1.66
N ASP A 177 3.86 -2.68 1.02
CA ASP A 177 3.92 -3.64 -0.09
C ASP A 177 3.54 -5.05 0.38
N GLN A 178 4.07 -5.50 1.52
CA GLN A 178 3.68 -6.77 2.16
C GLN A 178 2.19 -6.80 2.53
N PHE A 179 1.64 -5.68 3.01
CA PHE A 179 0.21 -5.58 3.32
C PHE A 179 -0.65 -5.81 2.06
N LEU A 180 -0.29 -5.21 0.92
CA LEU A 180 -0.98 -5.41 -0.34
C LEU A 180 -0.93 -6.88 -0.80
N GLU A 181 0.25 -7.51 -0.75
CA GLU A 181 0.41 -8.93 -1.09
C GLU A 181 -0.45 -9.85 -0.21
N ILE A 182 -0.50 -9.56 1.09
CA ILE A 182 -1.33 -10.30 2.04
C ILE A 182 -2.81 -10.09 1.74
N GLN A 183 -3.24 -8.84 1.46
CA GLN A 183 -4.63 -8.52 1.15
C GLN A 183 -5.11 -9.17 -0.15
N GLU A 184 -4.27 -9.21 -1.20
CA GLU A 184 -4.57 -9.94 -2.45
C GLU A 184 -4.89 -11.42 -2.19
N ARG A 185 -4.19 -12.04 -1.23
CA ARG A 185 -4.37 -13.45 -0.87
C ARG A 185 -5.58 -13.69 0.02
N LEU A 186 -5.78 -12.83 1.02
CA LEU A 186 -6.77 -13.03 2.09
C LEU A 186 -8.12 -12.39 1.78
N ARG A 187 -8.15 -11.33 0.96
CA ARG A 187 -9.36 -10.57 0.57
C ARG A 187 -10.27 -10.21 1.74
N LYS A 188 -9.67 -9.68 2.82
CA LYS A 188 -10.43 -9.21 3.99
C LYS A 188 -11.08 -7.86 3.73
N THR A 189 -12.24 -7.62 4.34
CA THR A 189 -12.81 -6.28 4.40
C THR A 189 -12.03 -5.46 5.41
N ILE A 190 -11.39 -4.37 4.95
CA ILE A 190 -10.48 -3.57 5.78
C ILE A 190 -10.96 -2.13 5.82
N VAL A 191 -11.09 -1.57 7.02
CA VAL A 191 -11.27 -0.13 7.22
C VAL A 191 -10.06 0.38 8.00
N PHE A 192 -9.32 1.29 7.41
CA PHE A 192 -8.19 1.88 8.12
C PHE A 192 -8.25 3.40 8.15
N VAL A 193 -7.73 3.95 9.22
CA VAL A 193 -7.58 5.39 9.42
C VAL A 193 -6.13 5.77 9.15
N THR A 194 -5.94 6.82 8.37
CA THR A 194 -4.64 7.45 8.20
C THR A 194 -4.76 8.96 8.03
N HIS A 195 -3.72 9.69 8.36
CA HIS A 195 -3.55 11.10 8.00
C HIS A 195 -2.66 11.30 6.77
N ASP A 196 -2.07 10.20 6.25
CA ASP A 196 -1.21 10.20 5.08
C ASP A 196 -2.03 9.87 3.82
N VAL A 197 -2.16 10.86 2.94
CA VAL A 197 -2.91 10.73 1.68
C VAL A 197 -2.24 9.74 0.74
N ASP A 198 -0.90 9.67 0.72
CA ASP A 198 -0.16 8.76 -0.16
C ASP A 198 -0.34 7.29 0.31
N GLU A 199 -0.43 7.07 1.61
CA GLU A 199 -0.79 5.77 2.18
C GLU A 199 -2.21 5.34 1.76
N ALA A 200 -3.19 6.24 1.89
CA ALA A 200 -4.55 5.95 1.47
C ALA A 200 -4.63 5.64 -0.04
N ILE A 201 -3.95 6.42 -0.87
CA ILE A 201 -3.89 6.20 -2.33
C ILE A 201 -3.30 4.82 -2.65
N LYS A 202 -2.24 4.42 -1.95
CA LYS A 202 -1.51 3.17 -2.22
C LYS A 202 -2.30 1.93 -1.79
N LEU A 203 -3.01 2.00 -0.66
CA LEU A 203 -3.51 0.83 0.05
C LEU A 203 -5.02 0.60 -0.08
N SER A 204 -5.80 1.59 -0.51
CA SER A 204 -7.26 1.45 -0.52
C SER A 204 -7.87 1.31 -1.90
N ASP A 205 -8.94 0.55 -1.97
CA ASP A 205 -9.83 0.50 -3.14
C ASP A 205 -10.67 1.77 -3.25
N ARG A 206 -11.12 2.31 -2.10
CA ARG A 206 -11.85 3.58 -2.01
C ARG A 206 -11.39 4.41 -0.80
N MET A 207 -11.44 5.72 -0.96
CA MET A 207 -11.11 6.71 0.07
C MET A 207 -12.38 7.44 0.50
N ALA A 208 -12.65 7.45 1.81
CA ALA A 208 -13.66 8.32 2.42
C ALA A 208 -12.97 9.56 3.00
N ILE A 209 -13.14 10.69 2.34
CA ILE A 209 -12.54 11.97 2.76
C ILE A 209 -13.52 12.68 3.67
N LEU A 210 -13.12 12.78 4.94
CA LEU A 210 -13.92 13.40 6.00
C LEU A 210 -13.43 14.80 6.34
N ASN A 211 -14.35 15.72 6.45
CA ASN A 211 -14.11 17.06 7.00
C ASN A 211 -14.48 17.13 8.48
N VAL A 212 -14.16 18.23 9.13
CA VAL A 212 -14.46 18.47 10.55
C VAL A 212 -15.94 18.25 10.83
N GLY A 213 -16.23 17.52 11.91
CA GLY A 213 -17.59 17.11 12.26
C GLY A 213 -18.05 15.80 11.59
N GLY A 214 -17.14 15.06 10.97
CA GLY A 214 -17.44 13.78 10.31
C GLY A 214 -18.22 13.91 9.01
N VAL A 215 -18.14 15.09 8.38
CA VAL A 215 -18.82 15.34 7.09
C VAL A 215 -18.09 14.57 5.99
N LEU A 216 -18.78 13.68 5.29
CA LEU A 216 -18.24 12.96 4.14
C LEU A 216 -18.25 13.89 2.92
N GLU A 217 -17.06 14.32 2.49
CA GLU A 217 -16.89 15.21 1.34
C GLU A 217 -16.80 14.45 0.01
N GLN A 218 -16.15 13.29 0.03
CA GLN A 218 -16.05 12.40 -1.14
C GLN A 218 -15.79 10.96 -0.70
N PHE A 219 -16.43 10.01 -1.40
CA PHE A 219 -16.17 8.58 -1.26
C PHE A 219 -16.03 7.95 -2.63
N ALA A 220 -14.82 7.66 -3.06
CA ALA A 220 -14.51 7.20 -4.40
C ALA A 220 -13.14 6.48 -4.45
N PRO A 221 -12.84 5.73 -5.53
CA PRO A 221 -11.50 5.22 -5.78
C PRO A 221 -10.45 6.34 -5.81
N PRO A 222 -9.20 6.07 -5.38
CA PRO A 222 -8.13 7.06 -5.34
C PRO A 222 -7.93 7.78 -6.68
N GLU A 223 -7.99 7.07 -7.81
CA GLU A 223 -7.88 7.67 -9.13
C GLU A 223 -8.96 8.74 -9.38
N THR A 224 -10.21 8.44 -9.04
CA THR A 224 -11.33 9.38 -9.19
C THR A 224 -11.15 10.60 -8.28
N VAL A 225 -10.74 10.39 -7.02
CA VAL A 225 -10.46 11.48 -6.08
C VAL A 225 -9.39 12.43 -6.63
N LEU A 226 -8.31 11.89 -7.19
CA LEU A 226 -7.21 12.68 -7.74
C LEU A 226 -7.58 13.40 -9.04
N ARG A 227 -8.39 12.77 -9.91
CA ARG A 227 -8.81 13.31 -11.19
C ARG A 227 -9.92 14.34 -11.04
N GLU A 228 -10.93 14.03 -10.25
CA GLU A 228 -12.20 14.74 -10.10
C GLU A 228 -12.53 14.98 -8.62
N PRO A 229 -11.75 15.86 -7.92
CA PRO A 229 -12.11 16.20 -6.53
C PRO A 229 -13.47 16.86 -6.49
N ALA A 230 -14.33 16.38 -5.58
CA ALA A 230 -15.74 16.79 -5.50
C ALA A 230 -15.91 18.30 -5.17
N ASN A 231 -14.95 18.90 -4.49
CA ASN A 231 -14.97 20.31 -4.10
C ASN A 231 -13.57 20.85 -3.83
N ASP A 232 -13.48 22.12 -3.47
CA ASP A 232 -12.20 22.78 -3.19
C ASP A 232 -11.51 22.22 -1.93
N PHE A 233 -12.27 21.83 -0.91
CA PHE A 233 -11.70 21.18 0.27
C PHE A 233 -10.96 19.88 -0.10
N VAL A 234 -11.59 19.00 -0.87
CA VAL A 234 -10.96 17.77 -1.33
C VAL A 234 -9.72 18.06 -2.18
N ARG A 235 -9.83 19.06 -3.08
CA ARG A 235 -8.72 19.48 -3.95
C ARG A 235 -7.50 19.94 -3.13
N GLU A 236 -7.72 20.74 -2.09
CA GLU A 236 -6.66 21.22 -1.20
C GLU A 236 -6.10 20.09 -0.32
N PHE A 237 -6.99 19.23 0.19
CA PHE A 237 -6.60 18.13 1.07
C PHE A 237 -5.69 17.11 0.38
N VAL A 238 -5.99 16.72 -0.86
CA VAL A 238 -5.11 15.79 -1.63
C VAL A 238 -3.85 16.45 -2.16
N GLY A 239 -3.79 17.78 -2.15
CA GLY A 239 -2.62 18.60 -2.44
C GLY A 239 -2.42 18.92 -3.92
N ALA A 240 -1.44 19.81 -4.18
CA ALA A 240 -1.14 20.32 -5.53
C ALA A 240 -0.51 19.27 -6.47
N GLU A 241 0.18 18.28 -5.90
CA GLU A 241 0.93 17.24 -6.66
C GLU A 241 0.04 16.07 -7.12
N ARG A 242 -1.25 16.29 -7.30
CA ARG A 242 -2.21 15.23 -7.70
C ARG A 242 -1.80 14.48 -8.96
N GLY A 243 -1.21 15.18 -9.94
CA GLY A 243 -0.70 14.55 -11.15
C GLY A 243 0.40 13.54 -10.87
N LEU A 244 1.36 13.91 -10.02
CA LEU A 244 2.44 13.01 -9.58
C LEU A 244 1.92 11.84 -8.73
N LYS A 245 0.92 12.09 -7.89
CA LYS A 245 0.27 11.03 -7.10
C LYS A 245 -0.49 10.04 -8.00
N ARG A 246 -1.13 10.51 -9.08
CA ARG A 246 -1.76 9.63 -10.07
C ARG A 246 -0.76 8.70 -10.75
N LEU A 247 0.45 9.15 -11.02
CA LEU A 247 1.48 8.29 -11.60
C LEU A 247 1.83 7.09 -10.72
N ALA A 248 1.56 7.17 -9.41
CA ALA A 248 1.76 6.03 -8.51
C ALA A 248 0.70 4.92 -8.69
N LEU A 249 -0.45 5.23 -9.27
CA LEU A 249 -1.55 4.29 -9.52
C LEU A 249 -1.45 3.58 -10.87
N ILE A 250 -0.71 4.16 -11.83
CA ILE A 250 -0.58 3.63 -13.19
C ILE A 250 0.69 2.78 -13.25
N LYS A 251 0.55 1.54 -13.68
CA LYS A 251 1.70 0.62 -13.85
C LYS A 251 2.34 0.81 -15.23
N VAL A 252 3.61 0.47 -15.33
CA VAL A 252 4.33 0.47 -16.62
C VAL A 252 3.67 -0.47 -17.63
N ASP A 253 3.06 -1.58 -17.17
CA ASP A 253 2.32 -2.50 -18.04
C ASP A 253 1.02 -1.91 -18.61
N ASP A 254 0.47 -0.87 -18.01
CA ASP A 254 -0.77 -0.21 -18.48
C ASP A 254 -0.54 0.75 -19.64
N ILE A 255 0.72 1.01 -20.00
CA ILE A 255 1.07 1.95 -21.08
C ILE A 255 1.94 1.27 -22.14
N GLN A 256 1.96 1.89 -23.32
CA GLN A 256 2.85 1.47 -24.41
C GLN A 256 4.29 1.90 -24.11
N VAL A 257 5.20 0.94 -24.13
CA VAL A 257 6.65 1.14 -23.96
C VAL A 257 7.27 1.32 -25.34
N ASP A 258 8.13 2.35 -25.51
CA ASP A 258 8.88 2.59 -26.74
C ASP A 258 10.01 1.53 -26.81
N PRO A 259 10.19 0.80 -27.95
CA PRO A 259 11.29 -0.14 -28.08
C PRO A 259 12.68 0.51 -27.92
N GLY A 260 12.80 1.82 -28.12
CA GLY A 260 14.06 2.55 -28.03
C GLY A 260 15.08 2.15 -29.10
N PRO A 261 16.27 2.79 -29.10
CA PRO A 261 17.33 2.41 -30.00
C PRO A 261 18.06 1.15 -29.49
N VAL A 262 18.08 0.09 -30.28
CA VAL A 262 18.66 -1.21 -29.94
C VAL A 262 19.59 -1.68 -31.05
N VAL A 263 20.73 -2.26 -30.66
CA VAL A 263 21.62 -2.99 -31.57
C VAL A 263 22.07 -4.32 -30.95
N ALA A 264 22.33 -5.30 -31.78
CA ALA A 264 22.97 -6.56 -31.35
C ALA A 264 24.48 -6.34 -31.13
N PRO A 265 25.16 -7.15 -30.28
CA PRO A 265 26.60 -7.07 -30.10
C PRO A 265 27.40 -7.26 -31.42
N GLY A 266 26.86 -8.07 -32.35
CA GLY A 266 27.44 -8.31 -33.68
C GLY A 266 27.18 -7.23 -34.71
N ALA A 267 26.37 -6.19 -34.39
CA ALA A 267 26.11 -5.09 -35.31
C ALA A 267 27.36 -4.24 -35.54
N GLY A 268 27.50 -3.70 -36.75
CA GLY A 268 28.62 -2.83 -37.10
C GLY A 268 28.62 -1.52 -36.29
N ALA A 269 29.80 -1.04 -35.93
CA ALA A 269 29.91 0.21 -35.15
C ALA A 269 29.27 1.42 -35.87
N ASP A 270 29.32 1.45 -37.22
CA ASP A 270 28.68 2.50 -38.02
C ASP A 270 27.14 2.38 -37.99
N GLU A 271 26.61 1.17 -37.88
CA GLU A 271 25.18 0.95 -37.70
C GLU A 271 24.73 1.44 -36.32
N ALA A 272 25.48 1.13 -35.27
CA ALA A 272 25.23 1.61 -33.92
C ALA A 272 25.28 3.17 -33.86
N ARG A 273 26.25 3.80 -34.52
CA ARG A 273 26.31 5.28 -34.62
C ARG A 273 25.09 5.88 -35.30
N ARG A 274 24.66 5.27 -36.43
CA ARG A 274 23.42 5.72 -37.11
C ARG A 274 22.20 5.56 -36.24
N ALA A 275 22.11 4.49 -35.47
CA ALA A 275 20.99 4.26 -34.54
C ALA A 275 20.99 5.33 -33.42
N ILE A 276 22.15 5.71 -32.89
CA ILE A 276 22.28 6.81 -31.91
C ILE A 276 21.80 8.13 -32.51
N ASP A 277 22.27 8.47 -33.73
CA ASP A 277 21.91 9.73 -34.38
C ASP A 277 20.42 9.81 -34.73
N ALA A 278 19.83 8.70 -35.20
CA ALA A 278 18.43 8.62 -35.58
C ALA A 278 17.48 8.72 -34.37
N ALA A 279 17.87 8.17 -33.22
CA ALA A 279 17.05 8.15 -32.02
C ALA A 279 17.12 9.45 -31.20
N GLY A 280 18.20 10.23 -31.34
CA GLY A 280 18.39 11.48 -30.61
C GLY A 280 18.73 11.34 -29.13
N PHE A 281 18.88 10.10 -28.62
CA PHE A 281 19.21 9.86 -27.21
C PHE A 281 20.71 10.04 -26.87
N GLY A 282 21.57 10.09 -27.89
CA GLY A 282 23.03 10.14 -27.71
C GLY A 282 23.67 8.81 -27.32
N TRP A 283 22.88 7.73 -27.24
CA TRP A 283 23.29 6.36 -26.89
C TRP A 283 22.36 5.35 -27.57
N VAL A 284 22.79 4.07 -27.55
CA VAL A 284 22.01 2.92 -28.04
C VAL A 284 22.14 1.75 -27.07
N SER A 285 21.05 1.03 -26.84
CA SER A 285 21.06 -0.21 -26.03
C SER A 285 21.74 -1.33 -26.81
N VAL A 286 22.57 -2.11 -26.12
CA VAL A 286 23.14 -3.36 -26.63
C VAL A 286 22.36 -4.52 -26.03
N VAL A 287 21.64 -5.26 -26.90
CA VAL A 287 20.76 -6.36 -26.48
C VAL A 287 21.17 -7.62 -27.25
N ASP A 288 21.36 -8.73 -26.51
CA ASP A 288 21.73 -10.03 -27.07
C ASP A 288 20.64 -11.04 -26.76
N GLU A 289 19.99 -11.61 -27.79
CA GLU A 289 18.87 -12.56 -27.67
C GLU A 289 17.78 -12.13 -26.63
N GLY A 290 17.54 -10.80 -26.50
CA GLY A 290 16.59 -10.22 -25.55
C GLY A 290 17.21 -9.83 -24.19
N GLU A 291 18.42 -10.25 -23.89
CA GLU A 291 19.13 -9.83 -22.67
C GLU A 291 19.78 -8.47 -22.84
N LEU A 292 19.57 -7.56 -21.89
CA LEU A 292 20.13 -6.22 -21.90
C LEU A 292 21.56 -6.24 -21.36
N LEU A 293 22.56 -6.05 -22.22
CA LEU A 293 23.98 -5.97 -21.83
C LEU A 293 24.36 -4.58 -21.29
N GLY A 294 23.65 -3.52 -21.72
CA GLY A 294 23.90 -2.15 -21.33
C GLY A 294 23.70 -1.17 -22.49
N TRP A 295 24.36 -0.04 -22.46
CA TRP A 295 24.29 1.00 -23.49
C TRP A 295 25.68 1.48 -23.89
N VAL A 296 25.81 1.96 -25.15
CA VAL A 296 27.03 2.55 -25.71
C VAL A 296 26.72 3.89 -26.32
N ASP A 297 27.66 4.83 -26.27
CA ASP A 297 27.62 6.13 -26.92
C ASP A 297 28.68 6.23 -28.03
N HIS A 298 28.70 7.36 -28.73
CA HIS A 298 29.70 7.61 -29.77
C HIS A 298 31.14 7.47 -29.28
N GLN A 299 31.40 7.83 -28.02
CA GLN A 299 32.73 7.76 -27.43
C GLN A 299 33.15 6.29 -27.22
N ALA A 300 32.25 5.46 -26.69
CA ALA A 300 32.51 4.04 -26.47
C ALA A 300 32.76 3.27 -27.78
N LEU A 301 32.17 3.73 -28.88
CA LEU A 301 32.30 3.14 -30.21
C LEU A 301 33.56 3.60 -30.99
N GLN A 302 34.39 4.49 -30.40
CA GLN A 302 35.62 4.94 -31.07
C GLN A 302 36.61 3.78 -31.21
N GLY A 303 37.07 3.55 -32.45
CA GLY A 303 38.02 2.48 -32.77
C GLY A 303 37.42 1.05 -32.82
N CYS A 304 36.11 0.90 -32.58
CA CYS A 304 35.41 -0.38 -32.69
C CYS A 304 34.95 -0.64 -34.12
N VAL A 305 34.97 -1.89 -34.53
CA VAL A 305 34.39 -2.39 -35.79
C VAL A 305 32.96 -2.89 -35.56
N MET A 306 32.70 -3.51 -34.41
CA MET A 306 31.41 -4.02 -33.98
C MET A 306 31.01 -3.39 -32.63
N ALA A 307 29.71 -3.28 -32.39
CA ALA A 307 29.14 -2.72 -31.15
C ALA A 307 29.59 -3.51 -29.90
N GLY A 308 29.68 -4.83 -29.98
CA GLY A 308 30.09 -5.71 -28.90
C GLY A 308 31.58 -5.60 -28.50
N GLN A 309 32.42 -4.92 -29.30
CA GLN A 309 33.81 -4.60 -28.92
C GLN A 309 33.90 -3.44 -27.95
N ALA A 310 32.91 -2.57 -27.93
CA ALA A 310 32.76 -1.55 -26.90
C ALA A 310 32.33 -2.23 -25.58
N THR A 311 32.82 -1.71 -24.44
CA THR A 311 32.32 -2.16 -23.13
C THR A 311 31.01 -1.45 -22.83
N PRO A 312 29.85 -2.14 -22.84
CA PRO A 312 28.59 -1.50 -22.53
C PRO A 312 28.58 -0.96 -21.10
N ARG A 313 28.06 0.24 -20.93
CA ARG A 313 27.81 0.82 -19.60
C ARG A 313 26.48 0.31 -19.09
N ARG A 314 26.41 -0.06 -17.81
CA ARG A 314 25.13 -0.45 -17.18
C ARG A 314 24.25 0.76 -17.02
N PHE A 315 22.95 0.58 -17.20
CA PHE A 315 21.96 1.58 -16.80
C PHE A 315 21.98 1.70 -15.28
N SER A 316 21.73 2.89 -14.75
CA SER A 316 21.73 3.15 -13.30
C SER A 316 20.44 2.73 -12.63
N ALA A 317 19.36 2.63 -13.37
CA ALA A 317 18.05 2.25 -12.86
C ALA A 317 17.24 1.48 -13.91
N TYR A 318 16.47 0.52 -13.45
CA TYR A 318 15.58 -0.30 -14.24
C TYR A 318 14.18 -0.24 -13.62
N VAL A 319 13.15 -0.36 -14.46
CA VAL A 319 11.77 -0.55 -14.04
C VAL A 319 11.21 -1.81 -14.69
N THR A 320 10.30 -2.46 -13.99
CA THR A 320 9.55 -3.62 -14.48
C THR A 320 8.14 -3.21 -14.86
N GLY A 321 7.38 -4.10 -15.50
CA GLY A 321 5.98 -3.85 -15.82
C GLY A 321 5.09 -3.57 -14.60
N ARG A 322 5.47 -4.11 -13.43
CA ARG A 322 4.72 -3.93 -12.16
C ARG A 322 5.02 -2.61 -11.45
N ASP A 323 6.12 -1.95 -11.79
CA ASP A 323 6.48 -0.66 -11.21
C ASP A 323 5.52 0.43 -11.65
N SER A 324 5.34 1.45 -10.82
CA SER A 324 4.49 2.59 -11.14
C SER A 324 5.18 3.58 -12.09
N LEU A 325 4.38 4.37 -12.81
CA LEU A 325 4.93 5.47 -13.62
C LEU A 325 5.65 6.52 -12.77
N ARG A 326 5.34 6.64 -11.48
CA ARG A 326 6.09 7.50 -10.56
C ARG A 326 7.53 6.99 -10.36
N GLN A 327 7.71 5.68 -10.21
CA GLN A 327 9.05 5.06 -10.14
C GLN A 327 9.79 5.20 -11.46
N ALA A 328 9.08 5.04 -12.59
CA ALA A 328 9.65 5.29 -13.90
C ALA A 328 10.10 6.75 -14.07
N LEU A 329 9.28 7.71 -13.65
CA LEU A 329 9.62 9.14 -13.68
C LEU A 329 10.85 9.44 -12.82
N ASP A 330 10.93 8.89 -11.61
CA ASP A 330 12.10 9.03 -10.73
C ASP A 330 13.36 8.46 -11.40
N SER A 331 13.24 7.27 -12.02
CA SER A 331 14.31 6.66 -12.82
C SER A 331 14.77 7.55 -13.97
N ILE A 332 13.84 8.20 -14.71
CA ILE A 332 14.16 9.12 -15.80
C ILE A 332 14.95 10.32 -15.27
N VAL A 333 14.46 10.96 -14.20
CA VAL A 333 15.05 12.19 -13.66
C VAL A 333 16.42 11.95 -13.03
N THR A 334 16.65 10.80 -12.42
CA THR A 334 17.90 10.46 -11.71
C THR A 334 18.92 9.77 -12.61
N SER A 335 18.52 9.22 -13.75
CA SER A 335 19.42 8.52 -14.67
C SER A 335 20.21 9.49 -15.56
N ARG A 336 21.45 9.10 -15.91
CA ARG A 336 22.27 9.86 -16.88
C ARG A 336 21.73 9.80 -18.31
N THR A 337 20.95 8.78 -18.61
CA THR A 337 20.39 8.53 -19.94
C THR A 337 19.06 9.26 -20.16
N ALA A 338 18.50 9.88 -19.12
CA ALA A 338 17.21 10.56 -19.12
C ALA A 338 16.05 9.67 -19.64
N VAL A 339 16.16 8.35 -19.40
CA VAL A 339 15.12 7.37 -19.69
C VAL A 339 14.98 6.39 -18.54
N ALA A 340 13.79 5.80 -18.39
CA ALA A 340 13.59 4.60 -17.58
C ALA A 340 13.65 3.37 -18.50
N VAL A 341 14.58 2.46 -18.21
CA VAL A 341 14.71 1.23 -18.98
C VAL A 341 13.75 0.19 -18.42
N VAL A 342 12.89 -0.33 -19.28
CA VAL A 342 11.89 -1.33 -18.92
C VAL A 342 12.43 -2.73 -19.21
N VAL A 343 12.45 -3.58 -18.19
CA VAL A 343 12.86 -4.98 -18.28
C VAL A 343 11.80 -5.92 -17.70
N THR A 344 11.83 -7.18 -18.09
CA THR A 344 11.06 -8.24 -17.41
C THR A 344 11.75 -8.66 -16.12
N GLU A 345 11.09 -9.46 -15.27
CA GLU A 345 11.68 -10.05 -14.05
C GLU A 345 12.94 -10.90 -14.35
N GLY A 346 13.08 -11.41 -15.58
CA GLY A 346 14.27 -12.11 -16.07
C GLY A 346 15.33 -11.22 -16.72
N GLN A 347 15.27 -9.90 -16.53
CA GLN A 347 16.16 -8.87 -17.11
C GLN A 347 16.13 -8.80 -18.66
N HIS A 348 15.09 -9.37 -19.31
CA HIS A 348 14.90 -9.19 -20.75
C HIS A 348 14.43 -7.76 -21.04
N TYR A 349 15.06 -7.15 -22.03
CA TYR A 349 14.74 -5.80 -22.48
C TYR A 349 13.34 -5.73 -23.10
N ARG A 350 12.55 -4.75 -22.68
CA ARG A 350 11.23 -4.44 -23.26
C ARG A 350 11.21 -3.11 -24.01
N GLY A 351 12.05 -2.16 -23.60
CA GLY A 351 12.10 -0.84 -24.17
C GLY A 351 12.47 0.24 -23.16
N VAL A 352 12.07 1.47 -23.47
CA VAL A 352 12.34 2.65 -22.65
C VAL A 352 11.08 3.50 -22.49
N LEU A 353 11.06 4.26 -21.40
CA LEU A 353 10.11 5.35 -21.17
C LEU A 353 10.87 6.66 -21.11
N THR A 354 10.29 7.69 -21.72
CA THR A 354 10.80 9.07 -21.77
C THR A 354 9.79 10.04 -21.17
N LEU A 355 10.22 11.28 -20.90
CA LEU A 355 9.34 12.37 -20.46
C LEU A 355 8.42 12.82 -21.59
#